data_4a655794843822f9e2ed2aa1bd2cb1e5
#
_entry.id   4a655794843822f9e2ed2aa1bd2cb1e5
#
_cell.length_a   1.000
_cell.length_b   1.000
_cell.length_c   1.000
_cell.angle_alpha   90.00
_cell.angle_beta   90.00
_cell.angle_gamma   90.00
#
_symmetry.space_group_name_H-M   'P 1'
#
loop_
_entity.id
_entity.type
_entity.pdbx_description
1 polymer ?
#
loop_
_entity_poly.entity_id
_entity_poly.type
_entity_poly.pdbx_seq_one_letter_code
_entity_poly.pdbx_strand_id
1 'polypeptide(L)'
;MCAMPTFVLRLIAPRPHFAQTLTDSEREIMGRHAAHWSPYLERGDMVVFGPVLTDEDSYGLAVVETDDEDALREFAAQDPVVTTGTAVFELGRMAAGHVRER
;
A
#
# COMPACT_ATOMS: atom_id res chain seq x y z
N MET A 1 -23.15 7.18 -13.68
CA MET A 1 -21.95 7.69 -12.99
C MET A 1 -20.85 6.66 -13.11
N CYS A 2 -19.70 7.10 -13.60
CA CYS A 2 -18.56 6.19 -13.72
C CYS A 2 -17.83 6.11 -12.39
N ALA A 3 -17.65 4.89 -11.90
CA ALA A 3 -16.80 4.68 -10.74
C ALA A 3 -15.33 4.94 -11.13
N MET A 4 -14.57 5.53 -10.24
CA MET A 4 -13.13 5.64 -10.44
C MET A 4 -12.49 4.26 -10.46
N PRO A 5 -11.42 4.08 -11.25
CA PRO A 5 -10.66 2.84 -11.18
C PRO A 5 -10.14 2.59 -9.77
N THR A 6 -10.12 1.32 -9.40
CA THR A 6 -9.61 0.88 -8.11
C THR A 6 -8.33 0.09 -8.33
N PHE A 7 -7.29 0.46 -7.59
CA PHE A 7 -5.98 -0.18 -7.68
C PHE A 7 -5.65 -0.85 -6.36
N VAL A 8 -5.00 -2.00 -6.45
CA VAL A 8 -4.50 -2.74 -5.30
C VAL A 8 -2.98 -2.72 -5.34
N LEU A 9 -2.37 -2.24 -4.26
CA LEU A 9 -0.94 -2.32 -4.08
C LEU A 9 -0.65 -3.35 -3.00
N ARG A 10 0.24 -4.28 -3.31
CA ARG A 10 0.77 -5.22 -2.32
C ARG A 10 2.23 -4.89 -2.08
N LEU A 11 2.57 -4.73 -0.83
CA LEU A 11 3.95 -4.52 -0.42
C LEU A 11 4.55 -5.86 -0.04
N ILE A 12 5.53 -6.31 -0.84
CA ILE A 12 6.17 -7.61 -0.66
C ILE A 12 7.31 -7.44 0.33
N ALA A 13 7.17 -8.07 1.48
CA ALA A 13 8.15 -7.98 2.56
C ALA A 13 9.42 -8.79 2.25
N PRO A 14 10.56 -8.44 2.88
CA PRO A 14 11.82 -9.13 2.60
C PRO A 14 11.92 -10.52 3.23
N ARG A 15 11.03 -10.86 4.16
CA ARG A 15 11.05 -12.15 4.85
C ARG A 15 9.67 -12.47 5.41
N PRO A 16 9.36 -13.77 5.69
CA PRO A 16 8.11 -14.15 6.34
C PRO A 16 7.96 -13.46 7.70
N HIS A 17 6.71 -13.17 8.08
CA HIS A 17 6.36 -12.54 9.35
C HIS A 17 7.04 -11.20 9.61
N PHE A 18 7.37 -10.48 8.55
CA PHE A 18 8.08 -9.20 8.63
C PHE A 18 7.38 -8.23 9.58
N ALA A 19 6.05 -8.09 9.49
CA ALA A 19 5.29 -7.13 10.28
C ALA A 19 5.36 -7.44 11.79
N GLN A 20 5.63 -8.68 12.16
CA GLN A 20 5.71 -9.11 13.56
C GLN A 20 7.15 -9.15 14.10
N THR A 21 8.15 -8.99 13.23
CA THR A 21 9.57 -9.18 13.59
C THR A 21 10.45 -8.01 13.15
N LEU A 22 9.88 -6.81 13.12
CA LEU A 22 10.59 -5.61 12.68
C LEU A 22 11.80 -5.31 13.57
N THR A 23 12.94 -5.00 12.94
CA THR A 23 14.05 -4.37 13.64
C THR A 23 13.70 -2.91 13.95
N ASP A 24 14.50 -2.24 14.77
CA ASP A 24 14.27 -0.83 15.09
C ASP A 24 14.36 0.04 13.84
N SER A 25 15.34 -0.20 12.96
CA SER A 25 15.45 0.57 11.71
C SER A 25 14.29 0.28 10.77
N GLU A 26 13.82 -0.96 10.70
CA GLU A 26 12.67 -1.31 9.89
C GLU A 26 11.40 -0.65 10.42
N ARG A 27 11.23 -0.58 11.74
CA ARG A 27 10.09 0.10 12.34
C ARG A 27 10.08 1.57 11.99
N GLU A 28 11.23 2.22 11.99
CA GLU A 28 11.34 3.61 11.58
C GLU A 28 10.96 3.78 10.10
N ILE A 29 11.46 2.92 9.23
CA ILE A 29 11.13 2.95 7.80
C ILE A 29 9.63 2.76 7.59
N MET A 30 9.02 1.82 8.30
CA MET A 30 7.57 1.57 8.19
C MET A 30 6.75 2.75 8.70
N GLY A 31 7.24 3.48 9.71
CA GLY A 31 6.62 4.73 10.15
C GLY A 31 6.64 5.80 9.07
N ARG A 32 7.77 5.94 8.38
CA ARG A 32 7.89 6.89 7.26
C ARG A 32 7.06 6.45 6.06
N HIS A 33 6.93 5.14 5.83
CA HIS A 33 6.04 4.57 4.83
C HIS A 33 4.58 4.99 5.08
N ALA A 34 4.10 4.83 6.31
CA ALA A 34 2.74 5.23 6.68
C ALA A 34 2.53 6.73 6.48
N ALA A 35 3.51 7.55 6.90
CA ALA A 35 3.44 9.00 6.74
C ALA A 35 3.42 9.41 5.25
N HIS A 36 4.16 8.70 4.41
CA HIS A 36 4.20 8.96 2.96
C HIS A 36 2.80 8.89 2.34
N TRP A 37 1.97 7.95 2.79
CA TRP A 37 0.63 7.74 2.22
C TRP A 37 -0.46 8.61 2.84
N SER A 38 -0.14 9.40 3.86
CA SER A 38 -1.16 10.21 4.53
C SER A 38 -1.92 11.15 3.59
N PRO A 39 -1.32 11.76 2.54
CA PRO A 39 -2.13 12.58 1.61
C PRO A 39 -3.27 11.81 0.94
N TYR A 40 -3.05 10.56 0.61
CA TYR A 40 -4.11 9.72 0.00
C TYR A 40 -5.21 9.40 1.01
N LEU A 41 -4.84 9.18 2.26
CA LEU A 41 -5.82 8.95 3.33
C LEU A 41 -6.63 10.21 3.60
N GLU A 42 -5.97 11.37 3.68
CA GLU A 42 -6.63 12.64 3.97
C GLU A 42 -7.60 13.06 2.87
N ARG A 43 -7.27 12.80 1.60
CA ARG A 43 -8.16 13.10 0.48
C ARG A 43 -9.32 12.11 0.35
N GLY A 44 -9.26 10.97 1.03
CA GLY A 44 -10.26 9.93 0.91
C GLY A 44 -10.07 9.01 -0.30
N ASP A 45 -8.94 9.11 -1.00
CA ASP A 45 -8.63 8.24 -2.14
C ASP A 45 -8.21 6.85 -1.69
N MET A 46 -7.66 6.73 -0.48
CA MET A 46 -7.25 5.46 0.09
C MET A 46 -8.45 4.79 0.75
N VAL A 47 -8.88 3.66 0.20
CA VAL A 47 -10.02 2.91 0.71
C VAL A 47 -9.63 2.10 1.94
N VAL A 48 -8.49 1.43 1.86
CA VAL A 48 -7.96 0.58 2.94
C VAL A 48 -6.45 0.61 2.90
N PHE A 49 -5.81 0.55 4.06
CA PHE A 49 -4.36 0.61 4.15
C PHE A 49 -3.91 -0.08 5.44
N GLY A 50 -3.06 -1.08 5.31
CA GLY A 50 -2.52 -1.75 6.49
C GLY A 50 -1.87 -3.08 6.19
N PRO A 51 -1.25 -3.69 7.21
CA PRO A 51 -0.66 -5.01 7.06
C PRO A 51 -1.73 -6.11 7.10
N VAL A 52 -1.51 -7.15 6.33
CA VAL A 52 -2.31 -8.37 6.36
C VAL A 52 -1.43 -9.50 6.91
N LEU A 53 -1.91 -10.17 7.93
CA LEU A 53 -1.19 -11.27 8.58
C LEU A 53 -1.83 -12.58 8.17
N THR A 54 -1.04 -13.48 7.61
CA THR A 54 -1.47 -14.84 7.30
C THR A 54 -0.78 -15.80 8.24
N ASP A 55 -1.13 -17.08 8.20
CA ASP A 55 -0.49 -18.09 9.03
C ASP A 55 1.01 -18.22 8.75
N GLU A 56 1.43 -17.95 7.53
CA GLU A 56 2.81 -18.19 7.08
C GLU A 56 3.57 -16.91 6.77
N ASP A 57 2.86 -15.77 6.64
CA ASP A 57 3.52 -14.57 6.12
C ASP A 57 2.80 -13.30 6.54
N SER A 58 3.28 -12.18 6.04
CA SER A 58 2.60 -10.89 6.12
C SER A 58 2.91 -10.10 4.87
N TYR A 59 2.01 -9.19 4.51
CA TYR A 59 2.23 -8.27 3.40
C TYR A 59 1.50 -6.97 3.69
N GLY A 60 1.92 -5.90 3.03
CA GLY A 60 1.18 -4.64 3.09
C GLY A 60 0.10 -4.59 2.03
N LEU A 61 -1.03 -4.03 2.38
CA LEU A 61 -2.14 -3.86 1.45
C LEU A 61 -2.56 -2.40 1.42
N ALA A 62 -2.73 -1.87 0.21
CA ALA A 62 -3.36 -0.58 0.00
C ALA A 62 -4.36 -0.71 -1.14
N VAL A 63 -5.55 -0.15 -0.95
CA VAL A 63 -6.57 -0.07 -2.00
C VAL A 63 -6.86 1.40 -2.23
N VAL A 64 -6.66 1.85 -3.47
CA VAL A 64 -6.74 3.26 -3.84
C VAL A 64 -7.71 3.43 -5.01
N GLU A 65 -8.60 4.40 -4.88
CA GLU A 65 -9.46 4.82 -5.98
C GLU A 65 -8.89 6.10 -6.58
N THR A 66 -8.51 6.06 -7.85
CA THR A 66 -7.98 7.22 -8.56
C THR A 66 -8.13 7.03 -10.07
N ASP A 67 -8.26 8.13 -10.78
CA ASP A 67 -8.25 8.14 -12.24
C ASP A 67 -6.85 8.41 -12.82
N ASP A 68 -5.84 8.56 -11.97
CA ASP A 68 -4.47 8.86 -12.39
C ASP A 68 -3.51 7.76 -11.94
N GLU A 69 -3.48 6.69 -12.72
CA GLU A 69 -2.61 5.55 -12.44
C GLU A 69 -1.13 5.93 -12.46
N ASP A 70 -0.72 6.80 -13.39
CA ASP A 70 0.68 7.18 -13.51
C ASP A 70 1.15 7.94 -12.27
N ALA A 71 0.33 8.85 -11.76
CA ALA A 71 0.65 9.56 -10.52
C ALA A 71 0.74 8.60 -9.34
N LEU A 72 -0.15 7.61 -9.27
CA LEU A 72 -0.13 6.60 -8.21
C LEU A 72 1.16 5.76 -8.27
N ARG A 73 1.55 5.31 -9.46
CA ARG A 73 2.79 4.53 -9.63
C ARG A 73 4.02 5.34 -9.23
N GLU A 74 4.06 6.59 -9.64
CA GLU A 74 5.18 7.47 -9.30
C GLU A 74 5.24 7.74 -7.80
N PHE A 75 4.09 7.98 -7.18
CA PHE A 75 4.02 8.20 -5.74
C PHE A 75 4.47 6.97 -4.96
N ALA A 76 4.02 5.79 -5.38
CA ALA A 76 4.41 4.53 -4.74
C ALA A 76 5.92 4.27 -4.88
N ALA A 77 6.50 4.61 -6.01
CA ALA A 77 7.93 4.44 -6.23
C ALA A 77 8.79 5.32 -5.33
N GLN A 78 8.24 6.40 -4.80
CA GLN A 78 8.92 7.33 -3.89
C GLN A 78 8.76 6.95 -2.42
N ASP A 79 7.99 5.92 -2.12
CA ASP A 79 7.78 5.46 -0.75
C ASP A 79 9.12 5.06 -0.13
N PRO A 80 9.43 5.53 1.09
CA PRO A 80 10.69 5.18 1.78
C PRO A 80 10.94 3.68 1.89
N VAL A 81 9.89 2.86 2.01
CA VAL A 81 10.06 1.41 2.07
C VAL A 81 10.60 0.83 0.76
N VAL A 82 10.33 1.51 -0.35
CA VAL A 82 10.83 1.12 -1.68
C VAL A 82 12.21 1.74 -1.92
N THR A 83 12.37 3.03 -1.66
CA THR A 83 13.63 3.74 -1.96
C THR A 83 14.79 3.24 -1.10
N THR A 84 14.52 2.71 0.07
CA THR A 84 15.56 2.12 0.94
C THR A 84 15.83 0.65 0.59
N GLY A 85 15.09 0.07 -0.36
CA GLY A 85 15.25 -1.33 -0.72
C GLY A 85 14.69 -2.31 0.31
N THR A 86 13.88 -1.82 1.25
CA THR A 86 13.31 -2.68 2.31
C THR A 86 12.26 -3.62 1.75
N ALA A 87 11.45 -3.16 0.82
CA ALA A 87 10.38 -3.95 0.21
C ALA A 87 10.15 -3.51 -1.22
N VAL A 88 9.40 -4.30 -1.96
CA VAL A 88 8.94 -3.95 -3.30
C VAL A 88 7.42 -3.95 -3.31
N PHE A 89 6.81 -3.26 -4.26
CA PHE A 89 5.35 -3.29 -4.38
C PHE A 89 4.92 -3.84 -5.73
N GLU A 90 3.75 -4.48 -5.72
CA GLU A 90 3.02 -4.84 -6.93
C GLU A 90 1.81 -3.92 -7.01
N LEU A 91 1.51 -3.43 -8.20
CA LEU A 91 0.31 -2.63 -8.43
C LEU A 91 -0.55 -3.33 -9.46
N GLY A 92 -1.79 -3.60 -9.10
CA GLY A 92 -2.76 -4.20 -10.00
C GLY A 92 -4.02 -3.35 -10.05
N ARG A 93 -4.70 -3.39 -11.20
CA ARG A 93 -5.99 -2.74 -11.36
C ARG A 93 -7.09 -3.77 -11.14
N MET A 94 -8.07 -3.42 -10.31
CA MET A 94 -9.22 -4.28 -10.09
C MET A 94 -10.15 -4.21 -11.29
N ALA A 95 -10.40 -5.35 -11.93
CA ALA A 95 -11.13 -5.38 -13.20
C ALA A 95 -12.64 -5.19 -13.04
N ALA A 96 -13.24 -5.69 -11.96
CA ALA A 96 -14.68 -5.65 -11.76
C ALA A 96 -15.00 -5.63 -10.27
N GLY A 97 -14.45 -4.64 -9.59
CA GLY A 97 -14.59 -4.55 -8.15
C GLY A 97 -15.83 -3.81 -7.71
N HIS A 98 -16.22 -4.07 -6.49
CA HIS A 98 -17.32 -3.37 -5.84
C HIS A 98 -16.87 -2.87 -4.47
N VAL A 99 -17.16 -1.60 -4.20
CA VAL A 99 -16.95 -1.02 -2.89
C VAL A 99 -18.32 -0.88 -2.23
N ARG A 100 -18.39 -1.28 -0.98
CA ARG A 100 -19.63 -1.20 -0.21
C ARG A 100 -20.12 0.24 -0.15
N GLU A 101 -21.41 0.44 -0.37
CA GLU A 101 -22.06 1.72 -0.13
C GLU A 101 -22.26 1.94 1.37
N ARG A 102 -22.26 3.17 1.76
CA ARG A 102 -22.48 3.55 3.15
C ARG A 102 -23.89 4.07 3.36
#